data_b2288b6021d2062cd1860e70d29e34bb
#
_entry.id   b2288b6021d2062cd1860e70d29e34bb
#
_cell.length_a   1.000
_cell.length_b   1.000
_cell.length_c   1.000
_cell.angle_alpha   90.00
_cell.angle_beta   90.00
_cell.angle_gamma   90.00
#
_symmetry.space_group_name_H-M   'P 1'
#
loop_
_entity.id
_entity.type
_entity.pdbx_description
1 polymer ?
#
loop_
_entity_poly.entity_id
_entity_poly.type
_entity_poly.pdbx_seq_one_letter_code
_entity_poly.pdbx_strand_id
1 'polypeptide(L)'
;KTITQADLEIVTLQSILLNGIYNDLGFMVRGKQLMILVEAQSTWSANIVIRALIYLMSTYQDYFNANQIQLYGSHKVEMPKPELYVIYIGDKGNHPDVLSLKDEFFPDMDCCIDAKVKMIYLQDSDDIIDQYIGFCRVCTEQVALNGRTLKAVKEIIRIAHEHNVPVMVD
;
A
#
# COMPACT_ATOMS: atom_id res chain seq x y z
N LYS A 1 -24.39 1.57 -1.20
CA LYS A 1 -24.09 1.87 -2.61
C LYS A 1 -22.78 1.19 -2.94
N THR A 2 -22.74 0.32 -3.92
CA THR A 2 -21.53 -0.39 -4.37
C THR A 2 -20.58 0.63 -4.99
N ILE A 3 -19.30 0.58 -4.62
CA ILE A 3 -18.25 1.41 -5.24
C ILE A 3 -17.91 0.78 -6.59
N THR A 4 -17.87 1.59 -7.64
CA THR A 4 -17.48 1.18 -8.98
C THR A 4 -16.15 1.81 -9.36
N GLN A 5 -15.51 1.30 -10.41
CA GLN A 5 -14.23 1.84 -10.90
C GLN A 5 -14.32 3.35 -11.26
N ALA A 6 -15.49 3.81 -11.69
CA ALA A 6 -15.73 5.22 -12.00
C ALA A 6 -15.74 6.13 -10.76
N ASP A 7 -15.91 5.56 -9.57
CA ASP A 7 -15.87 6.28 -8.30
C ASP A 7 -14.44 6.43 -7.74
N LEU A 8 -13.45 5.83 -8.39
CA LEU A 8 -12.05 5.84 -7.96
C LEU A 8 -11.27 6.92 -8.72
N GLU A 9 -10.60 7.77 -7.97
CA GLU A 9 -9.63 8.72 -8.48
C GLU A 9 -8.24 8.29 -8.01
N ILE A 10 -7.35 7.96 -8.96
CA ILE A 10 -5.98 7.60 -8.64
C ILE A 10 -5.28 8.89 -8.21
N VAL A 11 -4.95 8.98 -6.94
CA VAL A 11 -4.06 9.98 -6.39
C VAL A 11 -2.67 9.38 -6.44
N THR A 12 -2.05 9.39 -7.62
CA THR A 12 -0.66 8.95 -7.75
C THR A 12 0.17 9.93 -6.95
N LEU A 13 0.77 9.48 -5.87
CA LEU A 13 1.82 10.23 -5.22
C LEU A 13 2.96 10.36 -6.22
N GLN A 14 2.99 11.49 -6.93
CA GLN A 14 4.16 11.86 -7.71
C GLN A 14 5.32 11.85 -6.74
N SER A 15 6.21 10.88 -6.97
CA SER A 15 7.51 10.70 -6.35
C SER A 15 7.88 11.81 -5.36
N ILE A 16 7.63 11.59 -4.09
CA ILE A 16 8.38 12.31 -3.08
C ILE A 16 9.80 11.79 -3.24
N LEU A 17 10.60 12.51 -3.99
CA LEU A 17 12.04 12.32 -4.18
C LEU A 17 12.77 12.68 -2.87
N LEU A 18 12.40 12.02 -1.79
CA LEU A 18 13.18 11.92 -0.59
C LEU A 18 13.64 10.47 -0.46
N ASN A 19 14.83 10.21 -1.04
CA ASN A 19 15.59 8.97 -0.83
C ASN A 19 14.98 7.66 -1.34
N GLY A 20 14.31 7.64 -2.50
CA GLY A 20 13.90 6.38 -3.13
C GLY A 20 12.78 5.62 -2.41
N ILE A 21 11.99 6.30 -1.59
CA ILE A 21 10.83 5.73 -0.91
C ILE A 21 9.62 5.93 -1.82
N TYR A 22 9.14 4.84 -2.41
CA TYR A 22 7.95 4.83 -3.27
C TYR A 22 6.78 4.25 -2.50
N ASN A 23 5.61 4.89 -2.61
CA ASN A 23 4.35 4.27 -2.27
C ASN A 23 3.76 3.64 -3.54
N ASP A 24 3.24 2.43 -3.44
CA ASP A 24 2.84 1.68 -4.61
C ASP A 24 1.52 2.18 -5.20
N LEU A 25 0.53 2.51 -4.37
CA LEU A 25 -0.77 2.95 -4.84
C LEU A 25 -1.50 3.83 -3.82
N GLY A 26 -2.02 4.96 -4.30
CA GLY A 26 -2.96 5.79 -3.55
C GLY A 26 -4.18 6.12 -4.40
N PHE A 27 -5.36 6.04 -3.82
CA PHE A 27 -6.59 6.45 -4.51
C PHE A 27 -7.61 7.06 -3.57
N MET A 28 -8.43 7.95 -4.11
CA MET A 28 -9.55 8.59 -3.43
C MET A 28 -10.87 8.06 -3.97
N VAL A 29 -11.80 7.78 -3.08
CA VAL A 29 -13.17 7.37 -3.46
C VAL A 29 -14.03 8.60 -3.54
N ARG A 30 -14.46 8.96 -4.76
CA ARG A 30 -15.30 10.14 -5.02
C ARG A 30 -16.58 10.12 -4.18
N GLY A 31 -16.91 11.26 -3.61
CA GLY A 31 -18.12 11.46 -2.83
C GLY A 31 -18.17 10.78 -1.47
N LYS A 32 -17.07 10.10 -1.02
CA LYS A 32 -16.99 9.46 0.30
C LYS A 32 -15.95 10.06 1.23
N GLN A 33 -15.20 11.06 0.79
CA GLN A 33 -14.09 11.61 1.59
C GLN A 33 -13.23 10.49 2.19
N LEU A 34 -12.87 9.50 1.37
CA LEU A 34 -12.07 8.35 1.75
C LEU A 34 -10.80 8.33 0.90
N MET A 35 -9.66 8.31 1.56
CA MET A 35 -8.34 8.17 0.96
C MET A 35 -7.76 6.82 1.37
N ILE A 36 -7.37 6.01 0.40
CA ILE A 36 -6.79 4.69 0.63
C ILE A 36 -5.36 4.71 0.12
N LEU A 37 -4.41 4.35 0.98
CA LEU A 37 -3.01 4.18 0.64
C LEU A 37 -2.64 2.71 0.81
N VAL A 38 -2.02 2.14 -0.22
CA VAL A 38 -1.62 0.74 -0.26
C VAL A 38 -0.14 0.66 -0.59
N GLU A 39 0.59 -0.17 0.13
CA GLU A 39 2.00 -0.48 -0.11
C GLU A 39 2.19 -1.99 -0.20
N ALA A 40 3.00 -2.46 -1.15
CA ALA A 40 3.41 -3.85 -1.22
C ALA A 40 4.78 -4.04 -0.53
N GLN A 41 4.87 -5.01 0.38
CA GLN A 41 6.06 -5.23 1.19
C GLN A 41 6.44 -6.71 1.23
N SER A 42 7.69 -7.01 0.86
CA SER A 42 8.22 -8.38 0.87
C SER A 42 8.99 -8.74 2.15
N THR A 43 9.52 -7.75 2.85
CA THR A 43 10.30 -7.94 4.07
C THR A 43 9.54 -7.35 5.26
N TRP A 44 9.38 -8.13 6.31
CA TRP A 44 8.75 -7.64 7.54
C TRP A 44 9.58 -6.53 8.20
N SER A 45 8.89 -5.47 8.58
CA SER A 45 9.48 -4.37 9.35
C SER A 45 8.39 -3.58 10.06
N ALA A 46 8.52 -3.36 11.36
CA ALA A 46 7.64 -2.46 12.11
C ALA A 46 7.69 -1.01 11.57
N ASN A 47 8.76 -0.63 10.87
CA ASN A 47 8.89 0.68 10.24
C ASN A 47 7.84 0.97 9.16
N ILE A 48 7.09 -0.04 8.71
CA ILE A 48 5.97 0.10 7.77
C ILE A 48 4.98 1.15 8.27
N VAL A 49 4.65 1.15 9.57
CA VAL A 49 3.67 2.09 10.12
C VAL A 49 4.17 3.54 10.09
N ILE A 50 5.48 3.76 10.29
CA ILE A 50 6.10 5.09 10.17
C ILE A 50 6.07 5.56 8.72
N ARG A 51 6.40 4.70 7.77
CA ARG A 51 6.37 5.02 6.34
C ARG A 51 4.96 5.36 5.89
N ALA A 52 3.97 4.56 6.28
CA ALA A 52 2.57 4.81 5.97
C ALA A 52 2.09 6.17 6.52
N LEU A 53 2.53 6.57 7.71
CA LEU A 53 2.22 7.88 8.27
C LEU A 53 2.87 9.02 7.47
N ILE A 54 4.12 8.87 7.06
CA ILE A 54 4.81 9.86 6.21
C ILE A 54 4.06 10.03 4.88
N TYR A 55 3.68 8.93 4.23
CA TYR A 55 2.90 8.97 2.99
C TYR A 55 1.56 9.64 3.17
N LEU A 56 0.85 9.32 4.24
CA LEU A 56 -0.44 9.93 4.55
C LEU A 56 -0.31 11.46 4.69
N MET A 57 0.68 11.92 5.45
CA MET A 57 0.88 13.36 5.66
C MET A 57 1.24 14.09 4.38
N SER A 58 2.07 13.48 3.55
CA SER A 58 2.39 14.03 2.24
C SER A 58 1.17 14.09 1.32
N THR A 59 0.38 13.02 1.26
CA THR A 59 -0.84 12.99 0.45
C THR A 59 -1.85 14.03 0.91
N TYR A 60 -1.98 14.26 2.22
CA TYR A 60 -2.82 15.33 2.72
C TYR A 60 -2.29 16.71 2.33
N GLN A 61 -0.98 16.91 2.37
CA GLN A 61 -0.38 18.17 1.94
C GLN A 61 -0.70 18.46 0.48
N ASP A 62 -0.56 17.46 -0.39
CA ASP A 62 -0.90 17.58 -1.81
C ASP A 62 -2.40 17.84 -2.01
N TYR A 63 -3.26 17.12 -1.28
CA TYR A 63 -4.70 17.32 -1.29
C TYR A 63 -5.08 18.76 -0.89
N PHE A 64 -4.51 19.30 0.19
CA PHE A 64 -4.79 20.66 0.63
C PHE A 64 -4.31 21.69 -0.38
N ASN A 65 -3.12 21.50 -0.97
CA ASN A 65 -2.60 22.38 -1.99
C ASN A 65 -3.47 22.36 -3.26
N ALA A 66 -3.82 21.19 -3.75
CA ALA A 66 -4.64 21.04 -4.97
C ALA A 66 -6.04 21.65 -4.81
N ASN A 67 -6.63 21.57 -3.62
CA ASN A 67 -7.96 22.12 -3.31
C ASN A 67 -7.91 23.53 -2.71
N GLN A 68 -6.72 24.16 -2.63
CA GLN A 68 -6.53 25.50 -2.08
C GLN A 68 -7.05 25.67 -0.66
N ILE A 69 -6.95 24.62 0.16
CA ILE A 69 -7.48 24.59 1.52
C ILE A 69 -6.57 25.41 2.46
N GLN A 70 -7.16 26.37 3.16
CA GLN A 70 -6.44 27.26 4.08
C GLN A 70 -6.41 26.68 5.49
N LEU A 71 -5.31 26.01 5.88
CA LEU A 71 -5.17 25.38 7.17
C LEU A 71 -5.06 26.36 8.36
N TYR A 72 -4.61 27.57 8.09
CA TYR A 72 -4.41 28.62 9.11
C TYR A 72 -5.66 29.50 9.32
N GLY A 73 -6.76 29.20 8.63
CA GLY A 73 -8.03 29.88 8.82
C GLY A 73 -8.73 29.46 10.11
N SER A 74 -9.78 30.21 10.50
CA SER A 74 -10.58 29.90 11.68
C SER A 74 -11.62 28.79 11.48
N HIS A 75 -11.88 28.40 10.23
CA HIS A 75 -12.86 27.37 9.91
C HIS A 75 -12.23 25.99 9.91
N LYS A 76 -12.97 25.03 10.49
CA LYS A 76 -12.58 23.62 10.43
C LYS A 76 -12.58 23.15 8.98
N VAL A 77 -11.45 22.61 8.52
CA VAL A 77 -11.33 22.02 7.18
C VAL A 77 -11.92 20.62 7.13
N GLU A 78 -12.49 20.26 6.00
CA GLU A 78 -12.91 18.89 5.73
C GLU A 78 -11.75 18.10 5.12
N MET A 79 -11.55 16.89 5.63
CA MET A 79 -10.48 16.00 5.21
C MET A 79 -11.05 14.64 4.81
N PRO A 80 -10.51 13.99 3.77
CA PRO A 80 -10.83 12.60 3.50
C PRO A 80 -10.40 11.72 4.68
N LYS A 81 -11.24 10.75 5.05
CA LYS A 81 -10.88 9.75 6.05
C LYS A 81 -9.76 8.86 5.50
N PRO A 82 -8.62 8.69 6.18
CA PRO A 82 -7.56 7.84 5.70
C PRO A 82 -7.83 6.37 6.03
N GLU A 83 -7.46 5.47 5.13
CA GLU A 83 -7.31 4.05 5.40
C GLU A 83 -5.96 3.60 4.83
N LEU A 84 -5.16 2.96 5.69
CA LEU A 84 -3.81 2.52 5.37
C LEU A 84 -3.77 1.00 5.31
N TYR A 85 -3.29 0.47 4.19
CA TYR A 85 -3.17 -0.96 3.94
C TYR A 85 -1.75 -1.31 3.52
N VAL A 86 -1.28 -2.47 3.93
CA VAL A 86 -0.06 -3.08 3.42
C VAL A 86 -0.37 -4.48 2.93
N ILE A 87 -0.05 -4.75 1.68
CA ILE A 87 -0.08 -6.09 1.11
C ILE A 87 1.27 -6.73 1.41
N TYR A 88 1.28 -7.71 2.32
CA TYR A 88 2.50 -8.40 2.72
C TYR A 88 2.71 -9.66 1.88
N ILE A 89 3.76 -9.66 1.07
CA ILE A 89 4.06 -10.74 0.13
C ILE A 89 4.72 -11.94 0.83
N GLY A 90 5.37 -11.72 1.99
CA GLY A 90 5.98 -12.78 2.81
C GLY A 90 4.95 -13.65 3.52
N ASP A 91 5.42 -14.63 4.27
CA ASP A 91 4.54 -15.50 5.06
C ASP A 91 4.01 -14.77 6.29
N LYS A 92 2.71 -14.95 6.55
CA LYS A 92 2.06 -14.29 7.69
C LYS A 92 2.73 -14.65 9.01
N GLY A 93 3.04 -15.93 9.24
CA GLY A 93 3.56 -16.39 10.53
C GLY A 93 2.72 -15.89 11.70
N ASN A 94 3.38 -15.27 12.69
CA ASN A 94 2.72 -14.67 13.86
C ASN A 94 2.53 -13.15 13.73
N HIS A 95 2.63 -12.59 12.51
CA HIS A 95 2.46 -11.16 12.31
C HIS A 95 1.01 -10.71 12.53
N PRO A 96 0.78 -9.50 13.09
CA PRO A 96 -0.55 -9.00 13.41
C PRO A 96 -1.35 -8.61 12.16
N ASP A 97 -2.68 -8.64 12.25
CA ASP A 97 -3.55 -8.13 11.18
C ASP A 97 -3.62 -6.59 11.15
N VAL A 98 -3.27 -5.95 12.23
CA VAL A 98 -3.17 -4.49 12.34
C VAL A 98 -1.87 -4.13 13.05
N LEU A 99 -1.06 -3.32 12.41
CA LEU A 99 0.17 -2.78 12.97
C LEU A 99 -0.12 -1.37 13.52
N SER A 100 0.18 -1.12 14.79
CA SER A 100 -0.04 0.17 15.46
C SER A 100 1.29 0.84 15.74
N LEU A 101 1.39 2.14 15.44
CA LEU A 101 2.57 2.94 15.77
C LEU A 101 2.86 2.93 17.27
N LYS A 102 1.80 3.08 18.07
CA LYS A 102 1.91 3.10 19.52
C LYS A 102 2.43 1.77 20.05
N ASP A 103 1.83 0.66 19.63
CA ASP A 103 2.16 -0.65 20.17
C ASP A 103 3.57 -1.10 19.79
N GLU A 104 4.04 -0.73 18.59
CA GLU A 104 5.36 -1.13 18.09
C GLU A 104 6.51 -0.26 18.64
N PHE A 105 6.29 1.04 18.82
CA PHE A 105 7.38 1.98 19.14
C PHE A 105 7.28 2.61 20.52
N PHE A 106 6.09 2.63 21.10
CA PHE A 106 5.82 3.31 22.37
C PHE A 106 4.95 2.44 23.30
N PRO A 107 5.28 1.14 23.46
CA PRO A 107 4.51 0.28 24.34
C PRO A 107 4.52 0.85 25.75
N ASP A 108 3.39 0.78 26.42
CA ASP A 108 3.20 1.27 27.81
C ASP A 108 3.39 2.79 28.01
N MET A 109 3.55 3.55 26.92
CA MET A 109 3.64 5.01 26.98
C MET A 109 2.33 5.66 26.56
N ASP A 110 2.02 6.81 27.16
CA ASP A 110 0.98 7.69 26.63
C ASP A 110 1.51 8.38 25.36
N CYS A 111 0.83 8.14 24.24
CA CYS A 111 1.24 8.66 22.94
C CYS A 111 0.11 9.50 22.34
N CYS A 112 0.43 10.74 21.95
CA CYS A 112 -0.54 11.66 21.35
C CYS A 112 -0.97 11.28 19.93
N ILE A 113 -0.25 10.36 19.25
CA ILE A 113 -0.53 9.89 17.91
C ILE A 113 -0.45 8.37 17.86
N ASP A 114 -1.46 7.75 17.28
CA ASP A 114 -1.44 6.33 16.94
C ASP A 114 -1.93 6.15 15.50
N ALA A 115 -1.03 5.76 14.62
CA ALA A 115 -1.36 5.38 13.25
C ALA A 115 -1.52 3.86 13.19
N LYS A 116 -2.60 3.41 12.53
CA LYS A 116 -2.90 1.98 12.36
C LYS A 116 -2.90 1.60 10.89
N VAL A 117 -2.14 0.56 10.57
CA VAL A 117 -2.04 0.01 9.23
C VAL A 117 -2.66 -1.38 9.22
N LYS A 118 -3.59 -1.63 8.30
CA LYS A 118 -4.20 -2.93 8.09
C LYS A 118 -3.30 -3.78 7.21
N MET A 119 -2.95 -4.96 7.69
CA MET A 119 -2.11 -5.91 6.97
C MET A 119 -2.98 -6.87 6.17
N ILE A 120 -2.65 -7.04 4.90
CA ILE A 120 -3.29 -8.00 4.00
C ILE A 120 -2.26 -9.09 3.69
N TYR A 121 -2.65 -10.33 3.94
CA TYR A 121 -1.82 -11.52 3.73
C TYR A 121 -2.49 -12.43 2.70
N LEU A 122 -1.71 -13.33 2.11
CA LEU A 122 -2.26 -14.41 1.27
C LEU A 122 -3.24 -15.25 2.08
N GLN A 123 -4.44 -15.44 1.54
CA GLN A 123 -5.53 -16.20 2.17
C GLN A 123 -5.90 -17.46 1.40
N ASP A 124 -5.17 -17.80 0.34
CA ASP A 124 -5.45 -18.91 -0.58
C ASP A 124 -6.89 -18.85 -1.16
N SER A 125 -7.36 -17.61 -1.40
CA SER A 125 -8.61 -17.34 -2.11
C SER A 125 -8.31 -17.10 -3.60
N ASP A 126 -9.34 -17.12 -4.45
CA ASP A 126 -9.18 -16.83 -5.87
C ASP A 126 -9.34 -15.33 -6.18
N ASP A 127 -9.21 -14.45 -5.17
CA ASP A 127 -9.34 -13.02 -5.39
C ASP A 127 -8.09 -12.39 -6.04
N ILE A 128 -8.27 -11.19 -6.57
CA ILE A 128 -7.20 -10.49 -7.31
C ILE A 128 -5.99 -10.14 -6.41
N ILE A 129 -6.20 -9.98 -5.11
CA ILE A 129 -5.12 -9.64 -4.17
C ILE A 129 -4.26 -10.88 -3.93
N ASP A 130 -4.87 -12.04 -3.74
CA ASP A 130 -4.16 -13.29 -3.59
C ASP A 130 -3.40 -13.68 -4.86
N GLN A 131 -4.00 -13.46 -6.06
CA GLN A 131 -3.31 -13.63 -7.33
C GLN A 131 -2.10 -12.69 -7.45
N TYR A 132 -2.24 -11.43 -7.04
CA TYR A 132 -1.15 -10.47 -7.01
C TYR A 132 -0.02 -10.90 -6.08
N ILE A 133 -0.34 -11.31 -4.84
CA ILE A 133 0.65 -11.78 -3.86
C ILE A 133 1.38 -13.02 -4.42
N GLY A 134 0.63 -13.98 -4.95
CA GLY A 134 1.19 -15.18 -5.58
C GLY A 134 2.16 -14.85 -6.72
N PHE A 135 1.76 -13.95 -7.62
CA PHE A 135 2.62 -13.47 -8.69
C PHE A 135 3.90 -12.80 -8.18
N CYS A 136 3.81 -11.92 -7.18
CA CYS A 136 4.97 -11.26 -6.59
C CYS A 136 5.94 -12.26 -5.92
N ARG A 137 5.42 -13.31 -5.28
CA ARG A 137 6.26 -14.39 -4.72
C ARG A 137 7.02 -15.12 -5.82
N VAL A 138 6.35 -15.50 -6.89
CA VAL A 138 6.99 -16.13 -8.06
C VAL A 138 8.09 -15.22 -8.63
N CYS A 139 7.82 -13.93 -8.78
CA CYS A 139 8.82 -12.97 -9.24
C CYS A 139 10.06 -12.96 -8.34
N THR A 140 9.85 -12.89 -7.03
CA THR A 140 10.93 -12.86 -6.04
C THR A 140 11.77 -14.14 -6.09
N GLU A 141 11.12 -15.31 -6.14
CA GLU A 141 11.79 -16.62 -6.23
C GLU A 141 12.60 -16.76 -7.51
N GLN A 142 12.00 -16.41 -8.66
CA GLN A 142 12.69 -16.54 -9.94
C GLN A 142 13.89 -15.58 -10.05
N VAL A 143 13.79 -14.38 -9.50
CA VAL A 143 14.92 -13.45 -9.43
C VAL A 143 16.01 -13.99 -8.50
N ALA A 144 15.66 -14.60 -7.38
CA ALA A 144 16.62 -15.22 -6.47
C ALA A 144 17.36 -16.41 -7.11
N LEU A 145 16.64 -17.24 -7.87
CA LEU A 145 17.21 -18.43 -8.54
C LEU A 145 18.03 -18.12 -9.80
N ASN A 146 17.57 -17.18 -10.61
CA ASN A 146 18.11 -16.92 -11.95
C ASN A 146 18.74 -15.52 -12.09
N GLY A 147 18.76 -14.72 -11.04
CA GLY A 147 19.15 -13.31 -11.09
C GLY A 147 18.17 -12.48 -11.92
N ARG A 148 18.50 -11.22 -12.16
CA ARG A 148 17.72 -10.32 -13.03
C ARG A 148 18.04 -10.59 -14.49
N THR A 149 17.62 -11.72 -15.01
CA THR A 149 17.95 -12.20 -16.36
C THR A 149 16.70 -12.41 -17.20
N LEU A 150 16.88 -12.46 -18.52
CA LEU A 150 15.80 -12.83 -19.46
C LEU A 150 15.22 -14.23 -19.17
N LYS A 151 16.02 -15.13 -18.60
CA LYS A 151 15.56 -16.46 -18.20
C LYS A 151 14.54 -16.34 -17.05
N ALA A 152 14.81 -15.51 -16.03
CA ALA A 152 13.87 -15.26 -14.93
C ALA A 152 12.55 -14.69 -15.47
N VAL A 153 12.61 -13.70 -16.37
CA VAL A 153 11.41 -13.09 -16.97
C VAL A 153 10.57 -14.12 -17.72
N LYS A 154 11.19 -14.96 -18.54
CA LYS A 154 10.48 -16.01 -19.29
C LYS A 154 9.79 -17.01 -18.36
N GLU A 155 10.44 -17.39 -17.28
CA GLU A 155 9.89 -18.33 -16.31
C GLU A 155 8.75 -17.71 -15.49
N ILE A 156 8.86 -16.45 -15.09
CA ILE A 156 7.78 -15.70 -14.46
C ILE A 156 6.53 -15.67 -15.36
N ILE A 157 6.70 -15.31 -16.65
CA ILE A 157 5.60 -15.26 -17.62
C ILE A 157 4.96 -16.64 -17.76
N ARG A 158 5.77 -17.70 -17.89
CA ARG A 158 5.27 -19.07 -18.01
C ARG A 158 4.40 -19.46 -16.80
N ILE A 159 4.90 -19.25 -15.57
CA ILE A 159 4.20 -19.59 -14.34
C ILE A 159 2.93 -18.75 -14.20
N ALA A 160 2.99 -17.46 -14.50
CA ALA A 160 1.82 -16.59 -14.46
C ALA A 160 0.71 -17.07 -15.40
N HIS A 161 1.06 -17.50 -16.62
CA HIS A 161 0.10 -18.08 -17.57
C HIS A 161 -0.51 -19.39 -17.05
N GLU A 162 0.28 -20.25 -16.42
CA GLU A 162 -0.21 -21.51 -15.86
C GLU A 162 -1.22 -21.28 -14.72
N HIS A 163 -1.08 -20.18 -13.97
CA HIS A 163 -1.99 -19.80 -12.89
C HIS A 163 -3.06 -18.78 -13.32
N ASN A 164 -3.25 -18.55 -14.62
CA ASN A 164 -4.22 -17.59 -15.17
C ASN A 164 -4.08 -16.16 -14.60
N VAL A 165 -2.88 -15.78 -14.19
CA VAL A 165 -2.59 -14.43 -13.74
C VAL A 165 -2.38 -13.54 -14.98
N PRO A 166 -3.15 -12.45 -15.14
CA PRO A 166 -2.95 -11.57 -16.28
C PRO A 166 -1.62 -10.82 -16.14
N VAL A 167 -0.72 -11.07 -17.09
CA VAL A 167 0.56 -10.36 -17.21
C VAL A 167 0.47 -9.46 -18.43
N MET A 168 0.50 -8.14 -18.20
CA MET A 168 0.72 -7.20 -19.29
C MET A 168 2.23 -7.16 -19.58
N VAL A 169 2.60 -7.56 -20.77
CA VAL A 169 3.98 -7.45 -21.30
C VAL A 169 3.92 -6.38 -22.39
N ASP A 170 4.41 -5.18 -22.09
CA ASP A 170 4.66 -4.13 -23.07
C ASP A 170 6.02 -4.32 -23.75
#